data_83baf1856b0ca7e0c64200d50d9f1938
#
_entry.id   83baf1856b0ca7e0c64200d50d9f1938
#
_cell.length_a   1.000
_cell.length_b   1.000
_cell.length_c   1.000
_cell.angle_alpha   90.00
_cell.angle_beta   90.00
_cell.angle_gamma   90.00
#
_symmetry.space_group_name_H-M   'P 1'
#
loop_
_entity.id
_entity.type
_entity.pdbx_description
1 polymer ?
#
loop_
_entity_poly.entity_id
_entity_poly.type
_entity_poly.pdbx_seq_one_letter_code
_entity_poly.pdbx_strand_id
1 'polypeptide(L)'
;MSKLAIFVGKKSILRKIRAHKSIGKEEARAVSKIMKTGNLSAFYGTWGEGFYGRKYVKRFEKSCNKYFKVKYAIAVNSWTSGLICAVGALDINPGDEIILPTWTMSACATSILAWNAIPVFADVNYEDYNINPKDVEKKITKKTKAIMAVDIFGHSAPIKELKKIAKKY
;
A
#
# COMPACT_ATOMS: atom_id res chain seq x y z
N MET A 1 29.32 -0.11 31.01
CA MET A 1 28.38 0.33 29.95
C MET A 1 28.99 0.09 28.58
N SER A 2 28.35 -0.65 27.69
CA SER A 2 28.81 -0.83 26.31
C SER A 2 28.72 0.51 25.57
N LYS A 3 29.82 0.92 24.92
CA LYS A 3 29.84 2.14 24.13
C LYS A 3 29.06 1.90 22.82
N LEU A 4 28.13 2.78 22.48
CA LEU A 4 27.39 2.72 21.22
C LEU A 4 28.35 2.81 20.02
N ALA A 5 28.09 2.02 18.98
CA ALA A 5 28.91 1.96 17.76
C ALA A 5 29.11 3.34 17.10
N ILE A 6 28.11 4.23 17.20
CA ILE A 6 28.17 5.58 16.67
C ILE A 6 29.22 6.47 17.37
N PHE A 7 29.58 6.17 18.63
CA PHE A 7 30.50 7.00 19.39
C PHE A 7 31.92 6.41 19.50
N VAL A 8 32.21 5.21 19.37
CA VAL A 8 33.51 4.52 19.36
C VAL A 8 33.36 3.01 19.57
N GLY A 9 32.15 2.51 19.59
CA GLY A 9 31.88 1.06 19.72
C GLY A 9 32.21 0.30 18.43
N LYS A 10 32.30 -1.02 18.54
CA LYS A 10 32.47 -1.88 17.36
C LYS A 10 31.17 -1.90 16.53
N LYS A 11 31.29 -1.82 15.21
CA LYS A 11 30.15 -1.96 14.30
C LYS A 11 29.53 -3.36 14.43
N SER A 12 28.24 -3.44 14.64
CA SER A 12 27.50 -4.71 14.69
C SER A 12 27.35 -5.33 13.30
N ILE A 13 27.23 -4.49 12.26
CA ILE A 13 27.13 -4.93 10.86
C ILE A 13 28.43 -4.54 10.14
N LEU A 14 29.24 -5.54 9.84
CA LEU A 14 30.54 -5.33 9.16
C LEU A 14 30.41 -5.25 7.65
N ARG A 15 29.41 -5.91 7.05
CA ARG A 15 29.19 -5.88 5.61
C ARG A 15 28.58 -4.55 5.16
N LYS A 16 29.06 -4.00 4.06
CA LYS A 16 28.43 -2.86 3.42
C LYS A 16 27.11 -3.27 2.78
N ILE A 17 26.00 -2.68 3.23
CA ILE A 17 24.71 -2.84 2.59
C ILE A 17 24.74 -1.99 1.30
N ARG A 18 24.68 -2.65 0.14
CA ARG A 18 24.65 -1.96 -1.16
C ARG A 18 23.24 -1.45 -1.44
N ALA A 19 23.14 -0.21 -1.90
CA ALA A 19 21.87 0.30 -2.42
C ALA A 19 21.47 -0.51 -3.67
N HIS A 20 20.20 -0.92 -3.71
CA HIS A 20 19.63 -1.57 -4.89
C HIS A 20 19.46 -0.53 -6.00
N LYS A 21 20.06 -0.77 -7.16
CA LYS A 21 19.89 0.08 -8.36
C LYS A 21 18.84 -0.59 -9.25
N SER A 22 17.62 -0.03 -9.25
CA SER A 22 16.50 -0.54 -10.05
C SER A 22 16.35 0.17 -11.40
N ILE A 23 17.08 1.27 -11.63
CA ILE A 23 17.03 2.05 -12.86
C ILE A 23 18.37 1.95 -13.57
N GLY A 24 18.36 1.51 -14.82
CA GLY A 24 19.54 1.30 -15.64
C GLY A 24 19.34 1.68 -17.11
N LYS A 25 20.16 1.07 -17.97
CA LYS A 25 20.15 1.33 -19.42
C LYS A 25 18.83 0.87 -20.09
N GLU A 26 18.17 -0.15 -19.56
CA GLU A 26 16.91 -0.68 -20.11
C GLU A 26 15.78 0.30 -19.91
N GLU A 27 15.63 0.84 -18.69
CA GLU A 27 14.65 1.85 -18.37
C GLU A 27 14.87 3.13 -19.18
N ALA A 28 16.14 3.60 -19.27
CA ALA A 28 16.47 4.76 -20.07
C ALA A 28 16.11 4.59 -21.56
N ARG A 29 16.37 3.40 -22.14
CA ARG A 29 15.97 3.08 -23.52
C ARG A 29 14.44 3.05 -23.69
N ALA A 30 13.73 2.44 -22.72
CA ALA A 30 12.27 2.36 -22.76
C ALA A 30 11.62 3.75 -22.72
N VAL A 31 12.09 4.60 -21.80
CA VAL A 31 11.61 6.00 -21.69
C VAL A 31 11.92 6.79 -22.97
N SER A 32 13.15 6.72 -23.48
CA SER A 32 13.54 7.39 -24.72
C SER A 32 12.66 6.97 -25.91
N LYS A 33 12.30 5.67 -26.00
CA LYS A 33 11.40 5.18 -27.04
C LYS A 33 10.00 5.76 -26.93
N ILE A 34 9.46 5.89 -25.71
CA ILE A 34 8.15 6.51 -25.48
C ILE A 34 8.18 7.98 -25.83
N MET A 35 9.21 8.72 -25.39
CA MET A 35 9.34 10.15 -25.66
C MET A 35 9.38 10.45 -27.17
N LYS A 36 10.04 9.61 -27.97
CA LYS A 36 10.08 9.74 -29.43
C LYS A 36 8.70 9.58 -30.09
N THR A 37 7.73 8.97 -29.45
CA THR A 37 6.36 8.86 -30.01
C THR A 37 5.57 10.16 -29.89
N GLY A 38 6.00 11.11 -29.06
CA GLY A 38 5.24 12.33 -28.73
C GLY A 38 3.93 12.09 -27.97
N ASN A 39 3.64 10.83 -27.63
CA ASN A 39 2.35 10.42 -27.09
C ASN A 39 2.48 9.93 -25.66
N LEU A 40 2.37 10.85 -24.71
CA LEU A 40 2.60 10.64 -23.28
C LEU A 40 1.32 10.55 -22.47
N SER A 41 0.16 10.93 -23.04
CA SER A 41 -1.10 10.92 -22.32
C SER A 41 -2.02 9.78 -22.76
N ALA A 42 -2.85 9.35 -21.81
CA ALA A 42 -3.89 8.34 -21.99
C ALA A 42 -4.97 8.56 -20.91
N PHE A 43 -5.95 7.67 -20.85
CA PHE A 43 -7.12 7.82 -19.96
C PHE A 43 -7.95 9.06 -20.32
N TYR A 44 -8.30 9.17 -21.60
CA TYR A 44 -9.12 10.27 -22.11
C TYR A 44 -10.58 10.11 -21.67
N GLY A 45 -11.29 11.21 -21.53
CA GLY A 45 -12.73 11.22 -21.30
C GLY A 45 -13.59 10.77 -22.49
N THR A 46 -12.96 10.47 -23.64
CA THR A 46 -13.62 10.01 -24.87
C THR A 46 -13.24 8.55 -25.13
N TRP A 47 -14.23 7.75 -25.55
CA TRP A 47 -13.99 6.36 -25.96
C TRP A 47 -13.00 6.29 -27.12
N GLY A 48 -12.00 5.43 -26.98
CA GLY A 48 -10.97 5.23 -28.00
C GLY A 48 -9.79 4.41 -27.48
N GLU A 49 -8.76 4.31 -28.29
CA GLU A 49 -7.59 3.48 -28.02
C GLU A 49 -6.88 3.80 -26.68
N GLY A 50 -6.94 5.05 -26.25
CA GLY A 50 -6.30 5.51 -25.02
C GLY A 50 -7.20 5.51 -23.77
N PHE A 51 -8.49 5.18 -23.88
CA PHE A 51 -9.45 5.33 -22.78
C PHE A 51 -9.06 4.57 -21.50
N TYR A 52 -8.69 3.31 -21.61
CA TYR A 52 -8.19 2.48 -20.51
C TYR A 52 -6.66 2.41 -20.45
N GLY A 53 -5.98 3.50 -20.71
CA GLY A 53 -4.53 3.54 -20.75
C GLY A 53 -3.92 2.99 -22.04
N ARG A 54 -2.61 3.15 -22.16
CA ARG A 54 -1.87 2.73 -23.34
C ARG A 54 -1.09 1.44 -23.12
N LYS A 55 -0.44 0.97 -24.18
CA LYS A 55 0.28 -0.31 -24.28
C LYS A 55 1.14 -0.64 -23.05
N TYR A 56 1.89 0.31 -22.50
CA TYR A 56 2.82 0.04 -21.40
C TYR A 56 2.09 -0.17 -20.07
N VAL A 57 1.08 0.64 -19.76
CA VAL A 57 0.24 0.48 -18.57
C VAL A 57 -0.50 -0.84 -18.63
N LYS A 58 -1.22 -1.12 -19.73
CA LYS A 58 -1.95 -2.39 -19.92
C LYS A 58 -1.04 -3.62 -19.80
N ARG A 59 0.19 -3.52 -20.32
CA ARG A 59 1.17 -4.60 -20.23
C ARG A 59 1.68 -4.81 -18.81
N PHE A 60 1.88 -3.71 -18.06
CA PHE A 60 2.24 -3.76 -16.64
C PHE A 60 1.13 -4.41 -15.82
N GLU A 61 -0.11 -3.94 -15.94
CA GLU A 61 -1.27 -4.52 -15.25
C GLU A 61 -1.44 -6.02 -15.56
N LYS A 62 -1.31 -6.42 -16.83
CA LYS A 62 -1.34 -7.83 -17.22
C LYS A 62 -0.20 -8.66 -16.59
N SER A 63 0.99 -8.07 -16.46
CA SER A 63 2.12 -8.72 -15.80
C SER A 63 1.88 -8.89 -14.31
N CYS A 64 1.29 -7.88 -13.64
CA CYS A 64 0.87 -7.95 -12.24
C CYS A 64 -0.20 -9.04 -12.04
N ASN A 65 -1.22 -9.10 -12.91
CA ASN A 65 -2.25 -10.14 -12.83
C ASN A 65 -1.63 -11.55 -12.85
N LYS A 66 -0.69 -11.76 -13.75
CA LYS A 66 0.00 -13.06 -13.88
C LYS A 66 0.88 -13.35 -12.67
N TYR A 67 1.66 -12.39 -12.23
CA TYR A 67 2.62 -12.57 -11.13
C TYR A 67 1.92 -12.82 -9.80
N PHE A 68 0.93 -11.99 -9.46
CA PHE A 68 0.19 -12.08 -8.21
C PHE A 68 -0.99 -13.06 -8.26
N LYS A 69 -1.26 -13.68 -9.42
CA LYS A 69 -2.39 -14.59 -9.65
C LYS A 69 -3.74 -13.96 -9.26
N VAL A 70 -3.92 -12.69 -9.59
CA VAL A 70 -5.15 -11.93 -9.37
C VAL A 70 -5.89 -11.71 -10.68
N LYS A 71 -7.22 -11.53 -10.60
CA LYS A 71 -8.05 -11.32 -11.78
C LYS A 71 -7.84 -9.96 -12.41
N TYR A 72 -7.65 -8.94 -11.58
CA TYR A 72 -7.48 -7.56 -12.00
C TYR A 72 -6.31 -6.90 -11.28
N ALA A 73 -5.61 -6.02 -11.98
CA ALA A 73 -4.66 -5.06 -11.43
C ALA A 73 -4.90 -3.72 -12.12
N ILE A 74 -4.86 -2.65 -11.38
CA ILE A 74 -5.08 -1.29 -11.88
C ILE A 74 -3.88 -0.45 -11.45
N ALA A 75 -3.19 0.13 -12.43
CA ALA A 75 -2.08 1.02 -12.17
C ALA A 75 -2.60 2.42 -11.79
N VAL A 76 -2.06 2.98 -10.75
CA VAL A 76 -2.35 4.35 -10.26
C VAL A 76 -1.07 5.16 -10.19
N ASN A 77 -1.18 6.49 -10.09
CA ASN A 77 -0.03 7.38 -10.04
C ASN A 77 0.72 7.34 -8.71
N SER A 78 0.08 6.88 -7.63
CA SER A 78 0.69 6.71 -6.31
C SER A 78 -0.06 5.67 -5.50
N TRP A 79 0.58 5.11 -4.46
CA TRP A 79 -0.13 4.22 -3.55
C TRP A 79 -1.19 4.95 -2.71
N THR A 80 -1.00 6.23 -2.41
CA THR A 80 -2.04 7.06 -1.77
C THR A 80 -3.33 7.07 -2.59
N SER A 81 -3.22 7.28 -3.92
CA SER A 81 -4.38 7.17 -4.82
C SER A 81 -4.97 5.76 -4.84
N GLY A 82 -4.11 4.73 -4.79
CA GLY A 82 -4.54 3.34 -4.69
C GLY A 82 -5.34 3.06 -3.42
N LEU A 83 -4.90 3.58 -2.27
CA LEU A 83 -5.63 3.46 -1.01
C LEU A 83 -6.98 4.18 -1.06
N ILE A 84 -7.03 5.40 -1.60
CA ILE A 84 -8.29 6.14 -1.77
C ILE A 84 -9.27 5.33 -2.64
N CYS A 85 -8.81 4.81 -3.78
CA CYS A 85 -9.63 3.95 -4.64
C CYS A 85 -10.08 2.66 -3.93
N ALA A 86 -9.18 2.02 -3.18
CA ALA A 86 -9.49 0.78 -2.48
C ALA A 86 -10.53 1.00 -1.37
N VAL A 87 -10.43 2.10 -0.61
CA VAL A 87 -11.41 2.47 0.42
C VAL A 87 -12.77 2.76 -0.24
N GLY A 88 -12.80 3.55 -1.32
CA GLY A 88 -14.06 3.85 -2.03
C GLY A 88 -14.72 2.61 -2.65
N ALA A 89 -13.95 1.60 -3.04
CA ALA A 89 -14.48 0.35 -3.57
C ALA A 89 -15.17 -0.55 -2.52
N LEU A 90 -15.10 -0.18 -1.23
CA LEU A 90 -15.76 -0.89 -0.13
C LEU A 90 -17.19 -0.40 0.15
N ASP A 91 -17.74 0.46 -0.69
CA ASP A 91 -19.06 1.08 -0.49
C ASP A 91 -19.16 1.82 0.87
N ILE A 92 -18.16 2.67 1.11
CA ILE A 92 -18.02 3.44 2.35
C ILE A 92 -18.94 4.65 2.34
N ASN A 93 -19.69 4.83 3.43
CA ASN A 93 -20.55 5.98 3.66
C ASN A 93 -19.92 6.94 4.71
N PRO A 94 -20.29 8.21 4.70
CA PRO A 94 -19.88 9.15 5.75
C PRO A 94 -20.22 8.63 7.15
N GLY A 95 -19.22 8.60 8.02
CA GLY A 95 -19.36 8.10 9.40
C GLY A 95 -19.14 6.59 9.58
N ASP A 96 -18.94 5.83 8.51
CA ASP A 96 -18.44 4.46 8.61
C ASP A 96 -17.00 4.44 9.17
N GLU A 97 -16.65 3.38 9.86
CA GLU A 97 -15.36 3.25 10.53
C GLU A 97 -14.46 2.24 9.82
N ILE A 98 -13.18 2.59 9.71
CA ILE A 98 -12.13 1.66 9.25
C ILE A 98 -11.04 1.61 10.32
N ILE A 99 -10.77 0.41 10.82
CA ILE A 99 -9.72 0.20 11.82
C ILE A 99 -8.37 0.08 11.11
N LEU A 100 -7.36 0.80 11.61
CA LEU A 100 -6.01 0.80 11.07
C LEU A 100 -4.96 0.87 12.21
N PRO A 101 -3.70 0.46 11.98
CA PRO A 101 -2.67 0.56 13.01
C PRO A 101 -2.29 2.01 13.30
N THR A 102 -1.91 2.30 14.55
CA THR A 102 -1.34 3.60 14.95
C THR A 102 0.00 3.88 14.30
N TRP A 103 0.80 2.84 14.05
CA TRP A 103 2.11 2.95 13.40
C TRP A 103 1.98 2.64 11.91
N THR A 104 1.75 3.66 11.13
CA THR A 104 1.65 3.57 9.67
C THR A 104 1.90 4.93 9.02
N MET A 105 1.98 4.95 7.70
CA MET A 105 2.05 6.19 6.94
C MET A 105 0.72 6.94 7.03
N SER A 106 0.76 8.27 7.14
CA SER A 106 -0.42 9.13 7.22
C SER A 106 -1.42 8.93 6.07
N ALA A 107 -0.94 8.48 4.90
CA ALA A 107 -1.78 8.15 3.75
C ALA A 107 -2.88 7.11 4.06
N CYS A 108 -2.64 6.19 5.00
CA CYS A 108 -3.64 5.21 5.44
C CYS A 108 -4.86 5.92 6.07
N ALA A 109 -4.63 6.82 7.00
CA ALA A 109 -5.72 7.59 7.62
C ALA A 109 -6.34 8.59 6.63
N THR A 110 -5.51 9.28 5.84
CA THR A 110 -5.97 10.26 4.85
C THR A 110 -6.89 9.63 3.79
N SER A 111 -6.62 8.40 3.37
CA SER A 111 -7.47 7.69 2.41
C SER A 111 -8.86 7.39 2.97
N ILE A 112 -8.98 7.17 4.27
CA ILE A 112 -10.26 6.96 4.96
C ILE A 112 -11.02 8.29 5.07
N LEU A 113 -10.33 9.34 5.50
CA LEU A 113 -10.92 10.69 5.62
C LEU A 113 -11.39 11.26 4.28
N ALA A 114 -10.75 10.88 3.16
CA ALA A 114 -11.15 11.29 1.82
C ALA A 114 -12.59 10.85 1.45
N TRP A 115 -13.12 9.85 2.13
CA TRP A 115 -14.49 9.35 1.98
C TRP A 115 -15.42 9.76 3.11
N ASN A 116 -15.02 10.75 3.94
CA ASN A 116 -15.75 11.15 5.15
C ASN A 116 -16.00 9.99 6.14
N ALA A 117 -15.19 8.94 6.06
CA ALA A 117 -15.19 7.84 7.01
C ALA A 117 -14.26 8.16 8.20
N ILE A 118 -14.40 7.41 9.27
CA ILE A 118 -13.70 7.62 10.53
C ILE A 118 -12.54 6.62 10.66
N PRO A 119 -11.27 7.08 10.69
CA PRO A 119 -10.15 6.21 11.01
C PRO A 119 -10.16 5.87 12.51
N VAL A 120 -10.27 4.58 12.84
CA VAL A 120 -10.21 4.07 14.21
C VAL A 120 -8.85 3.42 14.42
N PHE A 121 -8.02 4.01 15.27
CA PHE A 121 -6.67 3.53 15.47
C PHE A 121 -6.61 2.38 16.45
N ALA A 122 -6.08 1.23 16.02
CA ALA A 122 -5.73 0.11 16.88
C ALA A 122 -4.23 0.14 17.22
N ASP A 123 -3.91 -0.30 18.42
CA ASP A 123 -2.53 -0.38 18.89
C ASP A 123 -1.73 -1.42 18.11
N VAL A 124 -0.41 -1.38 18.25
CA VAL A 124 0.52 -2.29 17.59
C VAL A 124 1.19 -3.22 18.59
N ASN A 125 1.67 -4.37 18.13
CA ASN A 125 2.49 -5.24 18.95
C ASN A 125 3.87 -4.62 19.18
N TYR A 126 4.40 -4.76 20.37
CA TYR A 126 5.71 -4.22 20.72
C TYR A 126 6.86 -4.89 19.94
N GLU A 127 6.73 -6.16 19.63
CA GLU A 127 7.80 -6.98 19.04
C GLU A 127 8.00 -6.69 17.55
N ASP A 128 6.93 -6.41 16.80
CA ASP A 128 6.97 -6.34 15.33
C ASP A 128 6.31 -5.09 14.74
N TYR A 129 5.70 -4.26 15.58
CA TYR A 129 4.98 -3.04 15.22
C TYR A 129 3.80 -3.25 14.25
N ASN A 130 3.40 -4.49 14.01
CA ASN A 130 2.18 -4.78 13.28
C ASN A 130 0.94 -4.53 14.15
N ILE A 131 -0.19 -4.30 13.49
CA ILE A 131 -1.48 -4.10 14.16
C ILE A 131 -1.79 -5.25 15.15
N ASN A 132 -2.25 -4.91 16.35
CA ASN A 132 -2.59 -5.89 17.38
C ASN A 132 -4.02 -6.41 17.19
N PRO A 133 -4.22 -7.70 16.84
CA PRO A 133 -5.57 -8.24 16.60
C PRO A 133 -6.50 -8.16 17.82
N LYS A 134 -5.95 -8.27 19.05
CA LYS A 134 -6.75 -8.17 20.27
C LYS A 134 -7.29 -6.76 20.48
N ASP A 135 -6.52 -5.74 20.10
CA ASP A 135 -6.98 -4.35 20.18
C ASP A 135 -7.94 -4.01 19.04
N VAL A 136 -7.71 -4.56 17.85
CA VAL A 136 -8.67 -4.49 16.74
C VAL A 136 -10.05 -4.99 17.18
N GLU A 137 -10.12 -6.17 17.77
CA GLU A 137 -11.39 -6.78 18.18
C GLU A 137 -12.15 -5.93 19.20
N LYS A 138 -11.45 -5.29 20.15
CA LYS A 138 -12.03 -4.35 21.13
C LYS A 138 -12.63 -3.10 20.51
N LYS A 139 -12.14 -2.69 19.34
CA LYS A 139 -12.52 -1.43 18.68
C LYS A 139 -13.59 -1.60 17.61
N ILE A 140 -14.06 -2.83 17.38
CA ILE A 140 -15.14 -3.08 16.44
C ILE A 140 -16.45 -2.53 16.98
N THR A 141 -17.15 -1.78 16.17
CA THR A 141 -18.49 -1.26 16.41
C THR A 141 -19.44 -1.67 15.28
N LYS A 142 -20.71 -1.33 15.40
CA LYS A 142 -21.70 -1.53 14.32
C LYS A 142 -21.41 -0.70 13.06
N LYS A 143 -20.53 0.31 13.16
CA LYS A 143 -20.09 1.18 12.05
C LYS A 143 -18.82 0.67 11.37
N THR A 144 -18.12 -0.30 11.94
CA THR A 144 -16.89 -0.83 11.39
C THR A 144 -17.15 -1.57 10.08
N LYS A 145 -16.56 -1.09 9.00
CA LYS A 145 -16.68 -1.66 7.64
C LYS A 145 -15.48 -2.47 7.21
N ALA A 146 -14.30 -2.10 7.67
CA ALA A 146 -13.07 -2.75 7.25
C ALA A 146 -11.95 -2.64 8.29
N ILE A 147 -10.95 -3.50 8.13
CA ILE A 147 -9.67 -3.45 8.84
C ILE A 147 -8.58 -3.24 7.80
N MET A 148 -7.83 -2.17 7.90
CA MET A 148 -6.67 -1.89 7.06
C MET A 148 -5.41 -2.49 7.71
N ALA A 149 -4.90 -3.56 7.14
CA ALA A 149 -3.65 -4.19 7.58
C ALA A 149 -2.47 -3.59 6.82
N VAL A 150 -1.36 -3.36 7.51
CA VAL A 150 -0.12 -2.82 6.93
C VAL A 150 1.02 -3.76 7.26
N ASP A 151 1.76 -4.20 6.23
CA ASP A 151 2.97 -5.00 6.36
C ASP A 151 4.14 -4.07 6.70
N ILE A 152 4.18 -3.62 7.96
CA ILE A 152 5.15 -2.61 8.40
C ILE A 152 6.59 -3.15 8.29
N PHE A 153 7.51 -2.32 7.78
CA PHE A 153 8.90 -2.68 7.50
C PHE A 153 9.09 -3.93 6.61
N GLY A 154 8.05 -4.35 5.88
CA GLY A 154 8.05 -5.59 5.08
C GLY A 154 7.80 -6.86 5.90
N HIS A 155 7.42 -6.74 7.17
CA HIS A 155 6.97 -7.85 7.99
C HIS A 155 5.47 -8.03 7.85
N SER A 156 5.02 -9.25 7.53
CA SER A 156 3.61 -9.50 7.27
C SER A 156 2.72 -9.27 8.48
N ALA A 157 1.65 -8.52 8.30
CA ALA A 157 0.62 -8.35 9.31
C ALA A 157 -0.06 -9.69 9.67
N PRO A 158 -0.66 -9.83 10.85
CA PRO A 158 -1.33 -11.04 11.32
C PRO A 158 -2.65 -11.31 10.60
N ILE A 159 -2.58 -11.46 9.26
CA ILE A 159 -3.74 -11.55 8.35
C ILE A 159 -4.68 -12.71 8.72
N LYS A 160 -4.14 -13.83 9.23
CA LYS A 160 -4.98 -15.00 9.60
C LYS A 160 -5.90 -14.66 10.77
N GLU A 161 -5.38 -13.98 11.78
CA GLU A 161 -6.10 -13.53 12.96
C GLU A 161 -7.12 -12.45 12.59
N LEU A 162 -6.71 -11.45 11.81
CA LEU A 162 -7.58 -10.38 11.33
C LEU A 162 -8.75 -10.93 10.49
N LYS A 163 -8.48 -11.92 9.63
CA LYS A 163 -9.54 -12.60 8.85
C LYS A 163 -10.53 -13.37 9.75
N LYS A 164 -10.08 -13.97 10.85
CA LYS A 164 -10.98 -14.63 11.80
C LYS A 164 -11.91 -13.60 12.46
N ILE A 165 -11.33 -12.46 12.88
CA ILE A 165 -12.10 -11.35 13.46
C ILE A 165 -13.12 -10.82 12.44
N ALA A 166 -12.68 -10.49 11.22
CA ALA A 166 -13.56 -9.98 10.17
C ALA A 166 -14.69 -10.96 9.74
N LYS A 167 -14.52 -12.26 9.97
CA LYS A 167 -15.59 -13.26 9.73
C LYS A 167 -16.57 -13.40 10.87
N LYS A 168 -16.18 -13.01 12.09
CA LYS A 168 -17.00 -13.08 13.29
C LYS A 168 -18.01 -11.94 13.35
N TYR A 169 -17.63 -10.79 12.84
CA TYR A 169 -18.41 -9.55 12.84
C TYR A 169 -18.83 -9.14 11.43
#